data_55e6e89c0eb9626dd24a563b48b4ce64
#
_entry.id   55e6e89c0eb9626dd24a563b48b4ce64
#
_cell.length_a   1.000
_cell.length_b   1.000
_cell.length_c   1.000
_cell.angle_alpha   90.00
_cell.angle_beta   90.00
_cell.angle_gamma   90.00
#
_symmetry.space_group_name_H-M   'P 1'
#
loop_
_entity.id
_entity.type
_entity.pdbx_description
1 polymer ?
#
loop_
_entity_poly.entity_id
_entity_poly.type
_entity_poly.pdbx_seq_one_letter_code
_entity_poly.pdbx_strand_id
1 'polypeptide(L)'
;LKIPKNVDAEERVLAHCLADGSSDFYDSIAHKIRAEDFYLFKHNLVFQSVSSLAKKGEPLNEISLIEELKRSSTFEDVEGMTMIQTLLSKHTSTLDAQNCANVVKEKSNLRKMIRTFKVALEKAEDESDSTDSIRADVEGNLLDLETTTGFDMTIDSALDELQTEFEQQLSGEWKEDVIKTHIPHLDEKLGNGGIGAGEVVVISAPTSCGKSQLALNIVARSAYKDGTKCGIFSLEMPRKQVLKRILTCKSGANLRQIKDKVIADDKMKKIREGCDSLKGMPIYTVHSIKNIGELCSHARTMVRRYGVKLLVIDYLQLIPFNSSNQSKNDAIANISHTIKQL
;
A
#
# COMPACT_ATOMS: atom_id res chain seq x y z
N LEU A 1 29.94 10.12 -1.17
CA LEU A 1 29.09 8.95 -0.96
C LEU A 1 29.34 7.93 -2.07
N LYS A 2 29.58 6.66 -1.71
CA LYS A 2 29.75 5.58 -2.71
C LYS A 2 28.36 5.20 -3.24
N ILE A 3 28.15 5.36 -4.56
CA ILE A 3 26.86 5.04 -5.19
C ILE A 3 26.75 3.52 -5.36
N PRO A 4 25.67 2.86 -4.87
CA PRO A 4 25.47 1.43 -5.03
C PRO A 4 25.31 1.03 -6.50
N LYS A 5 26.19 0.14 -6.99
CA LYS A 5 26.18 -0.38 -8.36
C LYS A 5 26.80 -1.77 -8.41
N ASN A 6 26.45 -2.55 -9.41
CA ASN A 6 27.12 -3.79 -9.79
C ASN A 6 27.06 -3.94 -11.32
N VAL A 7 28.09 -3.40 -11.98
CA VAL A 7 28.15 -3.36 -13.45
C VAL A 7 28.24 -4.76 -14.06
N ASP A 8 28.95 -5.69 -13.41
CA ASP A 8 29.06 -7.08 -13.90
C ASP A 8 27.70 -7.79 -13.88
N ALA A 9 26.87 -7.55 -12.83
CA ALA A 9 25.52 -8.09 -12.78
C ALA A 9 24.63 -7.49 -13.88
N GLU A 10 24.74 -6.20 -14.17
CA GLU A 10 24.03 -5.54 -15.25
C GLU A 10 24.37 -6.15 -16.62
N GLU A 11 25.67 -6.33 -16.88
CA GLU A 11 26.17 -6.93 -18.13
C GLU A 11 25.69 -8.37 -18.30
N ARG A 12 25.69 -9.19 -17.24
CA ARG A 12 25.19 -10.59 -17.28
C ARG A 12 23.69 -10.67 -17.58
N VAL A 13 22.89 -9.80 -17.00
CA VAL A 13 21.44 -9.73 -17.30
C VAL A 13 21.22 -9.41 -18.77
N LEU A 14 21.87 -8.37 -19.28
CA LEU A 14 21.74 -7.96 -20.69
C LEU A 14 22.26 -9.03 -21.65
N ALA A 15 23.38 -9.66 -21.31
CA ALA A 15 23.96 -10.76 -22.09
C ALA A 15 22.98 -11.93 -22.22
N HIS A 16 22.34 -12.32 -21.12
CA HIS A 16 21.42 -13.44 -21.13
C HIS A 16 20.10 -13.13 -21.85
N CYS A 17 19.64 -11.87 -21.87
CA CYS A 17 18.49 -11.44 -22.69
C CYS A 17 18.75 -11.64 -24.21
N LEU A 18 20.01 -11.69 -24.64
CA LEU A 18 20.39 -11.80 -26.04
C LEU A 18 20.88 -13.21 -26.44
N ALA A 19 20.94 -14.15 -25.48
CA ALA A 19 21.64 -15.41 -25.67
C ALA A 19 20.92 -16.38 -26.61
N ASP A 20 19.59 -16.52 -26.45
CA ASP A 20 18.83 -17.61 -27.05
C ASP A 20 17.88 -17.12 -28.18
N GLY A 21 17.85 -15.83 -28.45
CA GLY A 21 16.95 -15.22 -29.43
C GLY A 21 15.46 -15.26 -29.04
N SER A 22 15.12 -15.88 -27.87
CA SER A 22 13.75 -15.91 -27.34
C SER A 22 13.50 -14.78 -26.36
N SER A 23 12.24 -14.47 -26.08
CA SER A 23 11.86 -13.50 -25.05
C SER A 23 11.69 -14.13 -23.66
N ASP A 24 11.82 -15.43 -23.50
CA ASP A 24 11.46 -16.16 -22.27
C ASP A 24 12.17 -15.63 -21.02
N PHE A 25 13.48 -15.40 -21.12
CA PHE A 25 14.23 -14.83 -20.00
C PHE A 25 13.82 -13.39 -19.74
N TYR A 26 13.72 -12.56 -20.78
CA TYR A 26 13.26 -11.18 -20.66
C TYR A 26 11.89 -11.13 -19.97
N ASP A 27 10.94 -11.93 -20.40
CA ASP A 27 9.58 -11.99 -19.86
C ASP A 27 9.60 -12.40 -18.37
N SER A 28 10.51 -13.29 -17.97
CA SER A 28 10.70 -13.71 -16.57
C SER A 28 11.21 -12.58 -15.66
N ILE A 29 11.88 -11.57 -16.18
CA ILE A 29 12.47 -10.46 -15.41
C ILE A 29 11.81 -9.10 -15.66
N ALA A 30 11.03 -8.95 -16.73
CA ALA A 30 10.42 -7.68 -17.14
C ALA A 30 9.48 -7.07 -16.09
N HIS A 31 8.90 -7.89 -15.24
CA HIS A 31 8.09 -7.43 -14.10
C HIS A 31 8.93 -6.98 -12.90
N LYS A 32 10.19 -7.45 -12.77
CA LYS A 32 11.08 -7.17 -11.64
C LYS A 32 11.97 -5.95 -11.87
N ILE A 33 12.53 -5.82 -13.07
CA ILE A 33 13.47 -4.75 -13.41
C ILE A 33 13.02 -3.95 -14.62
N ARG A 34 13.36 -2.67 -14.61
CA ARG A 34 13.10 -1.73 -15.70
C ARG A 34 14.42 -1.11 -16.17
N ALA A 35 14.42 -0.47 -17.32
CA ALA A 35 15.59 0.21 -17.87
C ALA A 35 16.21 1.20 -16.86
N GLU A 36 15.38 1.94 -16.11
CA GLU A 36 15.80 2.89 -15.07
C GLU A 36 16.53 2.25 -13.87
N ASP A 37 16.44 0.94 -13.73
CA ASP A 37 17.11 0.21 -12.64
C ASP A 37 18.60 -0.04 -12.94
N PHE A 38 19.04 0.14 -14.18
CA PHE A 38 20.46 0.04 -14.55
C PHE A 38 21.22 1.32 -14.17
N TYR A 39 22.44 1.15 -13.64
CA TYR A 39 23.26 2.28 -13.19
C TYR A 39 23.92 2.99 -14.39
N LEU A 40 24.46 2.21 -15.34
CA LEU A 40 25.08 2.81 -16.51
C LEU A 40 24.01 3.20 -17.52
N PHE A 41 24.09 4.45 -18.01
CA PHE A 41 23.16 4.96 -19.00
C PHE A 41 23.14 4.11 -20.28
N LYS A 42 24.29 3.62 -20.72
CA LYS A 42 24.40 2.72 -21.86
C LYS A 42 23.65 1.40 -21.66
N HIS A 43 23.68 0.81 -20.43
CA HIS A 43 22.90 -0.40 -20.11
C HIS A 43 21.41 -0.13 -20.09
N ASN A 44 21.01 1.05 -19.62
CA ASN A 44 19.60 1.50 -19.69
C ASN A 44 19.11 1.53 -21.14
N LEU A 45 19.85 2.13 -22.07
CA LEU A 45 19.51 2.20 -23.49
C LEU A 45 19.43 0.80 -24.13
N VAL A 46 20.39 -0.08 -23.80
CA VAL A 46 20.35 -1.48 -24.29
C VAL A 46 19.10 -2.18 -23.78
N PHE A 47 18.77 -2.07 -22.51
CA PHE A 47 17.56 -2.72 -21.96
C PHE A 47 16.26 -2.12 -22.55
N GLN A 48 16.22 -0.82 -22.82
CA GLN A 48 15.09 -0.20 -23.53
C GLN A 48 14.92 -0.80 -24.94
N SER A 49 16.03 -1.00 -25.67
CA SER A 49 16.00 -1.62 -26.99
C SER A 49 15.55 -3.08 -26.94
N VAL A 50 16.03 -3.85 -25.96
CA VAL A 50 15.58 -5.22 -25.69
C VAL A 50 14.07 -5.22 -25.40
N SER A 51 13.58 -4.31 -24.54
CA SER A 51 12.16 -4.17 -24.24
C SER A 51 11.31 -3.82 -25.46
N SER A 52 11.85 -2.97 -26.36
CA SER A 52 11.18 -2.60 -27.62
C SER A 52 11.05 -3.79 -28.56
N LEU A 53 12.13 -4.57 -28.74
CA LEU A 53 12.15 -5.78 -29.56
C LEU A 53 11.17 -6.83 -29.03
N ALA A 54 11.19 -7.11 -27.73
CA ALA A 54 10.27 -8.04 -27.10
C ALA A 54 8.79 -7.67 -27.32
N LYS A 55 8.44 -6.38 -27.16
CA LYS A 55 7.08 -5.88 -27.42
C LYS A 55 6.66 -6.01 -28.89
N LYS A 56 7.61 -5.96 -29.82
CA LYS A 56 7.35 -6.14 -31.26
C LYS A 56 7.30 -7.62 -31.66
N GLY A 57 7.67 -8.55 -30.76
CA GLY A 57 7.81 -9.97 -31.07
C GLY A 57 9.01 -10.27 -31.97
N GLU A 58 9.99 -9.36 -32.01
CA GLU A 58 11.23 -9.55 -32.79
C GLU A 58 12.24 -10.38 -31.98
N PRO A 59 13.09 -11.20 -32.63
CA PRO A 59 14.07 -12.04 -31.93
C PRO A 59 15.05 -11.20 -31.09
N LEU A 60 15.31 -11.63 -29.84
CA LEU A 60 16.27 -10.98 -28.95
C LEU A 60 17.68 -11.50 -29.21
N ASN A 61 18.35 -10.99 -30.22
CA ASN A 61 19.72 -11.34 -30.58
C ASN A 61 20.54 -10.08 -30.94
N GLU A 62 21.84 -10.28 -31.16
CA GLU A 62 22.78 -9.19 -31.46
C GLU A 62 22.39 -8.39 -32.71
N ILE A 63 21.90 -9.06 -33.77
CA ILE A 63 21.56 -8.41 -35.04
C ILE A 63 20.36 -7.49 -34.87
N SER A 64 19.29 -8.01 -34.26
CA SER A 64 18.07 -7.22 -33.99
C SER A 64 18.36 -6.05 -33.04
N LEU A 65 19.23 -6.26 -32.03
CA LEU A 65 19.66 -5.19 -31.11
C LEU A 65 20.40 -4.07 -31.86
N ILE A 66 21.36 -4.41 -32.74
CA ILE A 66 22.09 -3.42 -33.54
C ILE A 66 21.12 -2.59 -34.41
N GLU A 67 20.17 -3.26 -35.05
CA GLU A 67 19.18 -2.58 -35.90
C GLU A 67 18.28 -1.66 -35.07
N GLU A 68 17.80 -2.09 -33.92
CA GLU A 68 16.96 -1.27 -33.06
C GLU A 68 17.72 -0.07 -32.46
N LEU A 69 18.98 -0.26 -32.04
CA LEU A 69 19.83 0.83 -31.57
C LEU A 69 20.15 1.86 -32.69
N LYS A 70 20.33 1.41 -33.92
CA LYS A 70 20.49 2.31 -35.10
C LYS A 70 19.17 3.03 -35.40
N ARG A 71 18.02 2.34 -35.33
CA ARG A 71 16.70 2.92 -35.53
C ARG A 71 16.39 4.03 -34.53
N SER A 72 16.78 3.83 -33.28
CA SER A 72 16.61 4.80 -32.17
C SER A 72 17.72 5.87 -32.15
N SER A 73 18.70 5.82 -33.05
CA SER A 73 19.87 6.72 -33.10
C SER A 73 20.72 6.70 -31.81
N THR A 74 20.67 5.61 -31.04
CA THR A 74 21.41 5.45 -29.77
C THR A 74 22.62 4.52 -29.87
N PHE A 75 22.95 4.04 -31.08
CA PHE A 75 24.03 3.08 -31.32
C PHE A 75 25.40 3.59 -30.85
N GLU A 76 25.71 4.87 -31.15
CA GLU A 76 26.98 5.50 -30.72
C GLU A 76 26.99 5.76 -29.20
N ASP A 77 25.86 6.11 -28.61
CA ASP A 77 25.72 6.39 -27.17
C ASP A 77 26.01 5.15 -26.30
N VAL A 78 25.81 3.95 -26.84
CA VAL A 78 26.10 2.69 -26.15
C VAL A 78 27.48 2.11 -26.48
N GLU A 79 28.35 2.84 -27.16
CA GLU A 79 29.66 2.35 -27.65
C GLU A 79 29.51 1.19 -28.66
N GLY A 80 28.35 1.09 -29.33
CA GLY A 80 28.09 0.24 -30.45
C GLY A 80 28.60 -1.19 -30.34
N MET A 81 29.52 -1.58 -31.24
CA MET A 81 30.07 -2.93 -31.33
C MET A 81 30.85 -3.35 -30.08
N THR A 82 31.51 -2.44 -29.38
CA THR A 82 32.28 -2.76 -28.16
C THR A 82 31.37 -3.26 -27.04
N MET A 83 30.20 -2.63 -26.86
CA MET A 83 29.18 -3.07 -25.91
C MET A 83 28.68 -4.47 -26.26
N ILE A 84 28.35 -4.72 -27.52
CA ILE A 84 27.81 -6.02 -27.95
C ILE A 84 28.82 -7.12 -27.71
N GLN A 85 30.09 -6.91 -28.06
CA GLN A 85 31.18 -7.86 -27.78
C GLN A 85 31.35 -8.14 -26.29
N THR A 86 31.23 -7.10 -25.45
CA THR A 86 31.29 -7.24 -23.99
C THR A 86 30.13 -8.11 -23.50
N LEU A 87 28.89 -7.86 -23.95
CA LEU A 87 27.74 -8.65 -23.56
C LEU A 87 27.85 -10.11 -23.99
N LEU A 88 28.26 -10.39 -25.23
CA LEU A 88 28.44 -11.77 -25.72
C LEU A 88 29.48 -12.55 -24.92
N SER A 89 30.49 -11.88 -24.36
CA SER A 89 31.50 -12.52 -23.50
C SER A 89 31.02 -12.83 -22.08
N LYS A 90 29.87 -12.27 -21.65
CA LYS A 90 29.33 -12.37 -20.28
C LYS A 90 28.19 -13.34 -20.14
N HIS A 91 27.99 -14.23 -21.11
CA HIS A 91 26.94 -15.23 -21.02
C HIS A 91 27.08 -16.10 -19.77
N THR A 92 25.96 -16.36 -19.10
CA THR A 92 25.90 -17.12 -17.84
C THR A 92 24.65 -18.04 -17.83
N SER A 93 24.47 -18.85 -16.79
CA SER A 93 23.26 -19.66 -16.66
C SER A 93 22.03 -18.80 -16.37
N THR A 94 20.84 -19.30 -16.73
CA THR A 94 19.56 -18.62 -16.48
C THR A 94 19.38 -18.30 -14.98
N LEU A 95 19.75 -19.25 -14.10
CA LEU A 95 19.65 -19.04 -12.64
C LEU A 95 20.57 -17.91 -12.16
N ASP A 96 21.81 -17.88 -12.68
CA ASP A 96 22.75 -16.80 -12.32
C ASP A 96 22.27 -15.45 -12.86
N ALA A 97 21.71 -15.42 -14.08
CA ALA A 97 21.17 -14.21 -14.67
C ALA A 97 19.94 -13.68 -13.88
N GLN A 98 19.07 -14.56 -13.39
CA GLN A 98 17.97 -14.19 -12.49
C GLN A 98 18.47 -13.64 -11.16
N ASN A 99 19.51 -14.25 -10.57
CA ASN A 99 20.15 -13.72 -9.36
C ASN A 99 20.80 -12.35 -9.62
N CYS A 100 21.45 -12.17 -10.78
CA CYS A 100 21.98 -10.87 -11.19
C CYS A 100 20.87 -9.81 -11.34
N ALA A 101 19.71 -10.17 -11.88
CA ALA A 101 18.55 -9.27 -11.96
C ALA A 101 18.08 -8.80 -10.56
N ASN A 102 18.04 -9.71 -9.58
CA ASN A 102 17.73 -9.34 -8.20
C ASN A 102 18.77 -8.37 -7.61
N VAL A 103 20.07 -8.60 -7.89
CA VAL A 103 21.15 -7.70 -7.46
C VAL A 103 21.00 -6.32 -8.11
N VAL A 104 20.71 -6.24 -9.41
CA VAL A 104 20.48 -4.97 -10.12
C VAL A 104 19.32 -4.21 -9.46
N LYS A 105 18.21 -4.90 -9.18
CA LYS A 105 17.05 -4.31 -8.50
C LYS A 105 17.37 -3.79 -7.11
N GLU A 106 18.08 -4.59 -6.31
CA GLU A 106 18.52 -4.18 -4.96
C GLU A 106 19.39 -2.90 -5.01
N LYS A 107 20.38 -2.86 -5.92
CA LYS A 107 21.21 -1.66 -6.08
C LYS A 107 20.42 -0.45 -6.58
N SER A 108 19.42 -0.65 -7.42
CA SER A 108 18.50 0.41 -7.84
C SER A 108 17.70 0.95 -6.65
N ASN A 109 17.09 0.07 -5.86
CA ASN A 109 16.33 0.45 -4.67
C ASN A 109 17.19 1.26 -3.67
N LEU A 110 18.44 0.84 -3.44
CA LEU A 110 19.38 1.60 -2.61
C LEU A 110 19.67 3.00 -3.19
N ARG A 111 19.81 3.13 -4.52
CA ARG A 111 19.97 4.45 -5.17
C ARG A 111 18.75 5.33 -5.02
N LYS A 112 17.54 4.75 -5.16
CA LYS A 112 16.27 5.46 -4.96
C LYS A 112 16.15 5.94 -3.51
N MET A 113 16.45 5.09 -2.52
CA MET A 113 16.50 5.48 -1.10
C MET A 113 17.48 6.64 -0.85
N ILE A 114 18.72 6.54 -1.37
CA ILE A 114 19.71 7.61 -1.22
C ILE A 114 19.20 8.93 -1.81
N ARG A 115 18.54 8.87 -2.98
CA ARG A 115 17.96 10.07 -3.62
C ARG A 115 16.85 10.67 -2.76
N THR A 116 15.93 9.83 -2.26
CA THR A 116 14.83 10.27 -1.38
C THR A 116 15.37 10.98 -0.13
N PHE A 117 16.35 10.38 0.55
CA PHE A 117 16.93 10.99 1.75
C PHE A 117 17.74 12.26 1.46
N LYS A 118 18.42 12.35 0.30
CA LYS A 118 19.08 13.58 -0.10
C LYS A 118 18.11 14.74 -0.33
N VAL A 119 17.04 14.48 -1.09
CA VAL A 119 16.00 15.48 -1.33
C VAL A 119 15.33 15.90 -0.02
N ALA A 120 15.07 14.95 0.88
CA ALA A 120 14.51 15.27 2.20
C ALA A 120 15.47 16.10 3.05
N LEU A 121 16.78 15.84 2.98
CA LEU A 121 17.81 16.61 3.67
C LEU A 121 17.87 18.05 3.14
N GLU A 122 17.95 18.22 1.81
CA GLU A 122 17.96 19.54 1.16
C GLU A 122 16.72 20.36 1.54
N LYS A 123 15.52 19.76 1.49
CA LYS A 123 14.28 20.44 1.90
C LYS A 123 14.27 20.84 3.37
N ALA A 124 14.88 20.02 4.23
CA ALA A 124 14.97 20.31 5.67
C ALA A 124 16.00 21.41 5.98
N GLU A 125 17.13 21.45 5.26
CA GLU A 125 18.18 22.48 5.41
C GLU A 125 17.70 23.84 4.89
N ASP A 126 16.95 23.84 3.78
CA ASP A 126 16.42 25.08 3.19
C ASP A 126 15.15 25.60 3.89
N GLU A 127 14.61 24.84 4.87
CA GLU A 127 13.32 25.12 5.54
C GLU A 127 12.17 25.39 4.55
N SER A 128 12.27 24.82 3.34
CA SER A 128 11.32 25.09 2.23
C SER A 128 9.96 24.45 2.44
N ASP A 129 9.90 23.35 3.20
CA ASP A 129 8.70 22.55 3.44
C ASP A 129 8.45 22.30 4.94
N SER A 130 7.21 22.01 5.30
CA SER A 130 6.91 21.59 6.68
C SER A 130 7.46 20.20 6.98
N THR A 131 7.81 19.93 8.23
CA THR A 131 8.27 18.61 8.70
C THR A 131 7.30 17.48 8.34
N ASP A 132 5.99 17.75 8.38
CA ASP A 132 4.97 16.75 8.01
C ASP A 132 4.95 16.46 6.51
N SER A 133 5.20 17.48 5.67
CA SER A 133 5.31 17.33 4.21
C SER A 133 6.54 16.50 3.84
N ILE A 134 7.71 16.85 4.40
CA ILE A 134 8.96 16.12 4.15
C ILE A 134 8.83 14.64 4.57
N ARG A 135 8.21 14.38 5.73
CA ARG A 135 7.99 13.02 6.21
C ARG A 135 7.05 12.23 5.28
N ALA A 136 5.96 12.83 4.85
CA ALA A 136 5.01 12.19 3.94
C ALA A 136 5.65 11.85 2.59
N ASP A 137 6.49 12.73 2.04
CA ASP A 137 7.23 12.49 0.81
C ASP A 137 8.22 11.32 0.95
N VAL A 138 8.95 11.26 2.07
CA VAL A 138 9.87 10.14 2.35
C VAL A 138 9.13 8.82 2.50
N GLU A 139 8.06 8.80 3.30
CA GLU A 139 7.24 7.60 3.50
C GLU A 139 6.62 7.12 2.17
N GLY A 140 6.09 8.02 1.34
CA GLY A 140 5.55 7.69 0.03
C GLY A 140 6.58 7.04 -0.90
N ASN A 141 7.75 7.68 -1.04
CA ASN A 141 8.82 7.15 -1.90
C ASN A 141 9.41 5.81 -1.40
N LEU A 142 9.43 5.56 -0.08
CA LEU A 142 9.89 4.28 0.46
C LEU A 142 8.89 3.16 0.21
N LEU A 143 7.59 3.46 0.25
CA LEU A 143 6.53 2.50 -0.06
C LEU A 143 6.54 2.04 -1.51
N ASP A 144 6.82 2.95 -2.44
CA ASP A 144 6.98 2.61 -3.86
C ASP A 144 8.12 1.60 -4.10
N LEU A 145 9.06 1.47 -3.16
CA LEU A 145 10.11 0.45 -3.21
C LEU A 145 9.64 -0.93 -2.73
N GLU A 146 8.66 -1.00 -1.84
CA GLU A 146 8.12 -2.25 -1.28
C GLU A 146 7.16 -2.96 -2.27
N THR A 147 6.51 -2.23 -3.18
CA THR A 147 5.49 -2.78 -4.09
C THR A 147 6.01 -3.67 -5.22
N THR A 148 7.33 -3.89 -5.31
CA THR A 148 7.95 -4.70 -6.37
C THR A 148 8.07 -6.20 -6.05
N THR A 149 7.55 -6.69 -4.93
CA THR A 149 7.66 -8.10 -4.50
C THR A 149 6.44 -8.98 -4.86
N GLY A 150 5.60 -8.54 -5.80
CA GLY A 150 4.27 -9.12 -6.02
C GLY A 150 4.15 -10.24 -7.06
N PHE A 151 5.19 -11.04 -7.38
CA PHE A 151 5.04 -12.07 -8.42
C PHE A 151 5.81 -13.38 -8.14
N ASP A 152 5.82 -13.85 -6.90
CA ASP A 152 6.46 -15.13 -6.54
C ASP A 152 5.49 -16.25 -6.12
N MET A 153 4.19 -16.10 -6.34
CA MET A 153 3.26 -17.21 -6.14
C MET A 153 2.93 -17.87 -7.48
N THR A 154 3.50 -19.05 -7.72
CA THR A 154 2.94 -19.97 -8.70
C THR A 154 1.57 -20.43 -8.20
N ILE A 155 0.64 -20.75 -9.11
CA ILE A 155 -0.67 -21.31 -8.73
C ILE A 155 -0.48 -22.52 -7.80
N ASP A 156 0.56 -23.33 -8.02
CA ASP A 156 0.86 -24.51 -7.22
C ASP A 156 1.18 -24.13 -5.75
N SER A 157 2.05 -23.13 -5.51
CA SER A 157 2.35 -22.67 -4.13
C SER A 157 1.13 -22.06 -3.44
N ALA A 158 0.29 -21.35 -4.18
CA ALA A 158 -0.96 -20.80 -3.65
C ALA A 158 -1.99 -21.92 -3.33
N LEU A 159 -2.02 -22.99 -4.11
CA LEU A 159 -2.87 -24.15 -3.84
C LEU A 159 -2.41 -24.92 -2.61
N ASP A 160 -1.10 -25.09 -2.40
CA ASP A 160 -0.54 -25.75 -1.21
C ASP A 160 -0.88 -24.94 0.07
N GLU A 161 -0.82 -23.61 0.00
CA GLU A 161 -1.25 -22.75 1.11
C GLU A 161 -2.74 -22.88 1.39
N LEU A 162 -3.59 -22.84 0.35
CA LEU A 162 -5.04 -23.03 0.47
C LEU A 162 -5.40 -24.42 1.01
N GLN A 163 -4.70 -25.47 0.59
CA GLN A 163 -4.94 -26.81 1.11
C GLN A 163 -4.61 -26.89 2.60
N THR A 164 -3.50 -26.30 3.02
CA THR A 164 -3.11 -26.23 4.43
C THR A 164 -4.15 -25.47 5.24
N GLU A 165 -4.67 -24.37 4.71
CA GLU A 165 -5.71 -23.56 5.32
C GLU A 165 -7.02 -24.34 5.49
N PHE A 166 -7.46 -25.08 4.46
CA PHE A 166 -8.64 -25.94 4.54
C PHE A 166 -8.47 -27.10 5.53
N GLU A 167 -7.30 -27.71 5.62
CA GLU A 167 -7.02 -28.76 6.63
C GLU A 167 -7.08 -28.19 8.05
N GLN A 168 -6.57 -26.98 8.28
CA GLN A 168 -6.68 -26.28 9.57
C GLN A 168 -8.13 -25.90 9.90
N GLN A 169 -8.92 -25.49 8.89
CA GLN A 169 -10.37 -25.24 9.10
C GLN A 169 -11.13 -26.50 9.51
N LEU A 170 -10.86 -27.62 8.86
CA LEU A 170 -11.50 -28.90 9.16
C LEU A 170 -11.09 -29.45 10.52
N SER A 171 -9.86 -29.22 10.97
CA SER A 171 -9.38 -29.62 12.30
C SER A 171 -9.92 -28.74 13.43
N GLY A 172 -10.54 -27.58 13.11
CA GLY A 172 -11.03 -26.61 14.08
C GLY A 172 -9.92 -25.81 14.75
N GLU A 173 -8.68 -25.93 14.29
CA GLU A 173 -7.53 -25.16 14.80
C GLU A 173 -7.40 -23.78 14.14
N TRP A 174 -8.03 -23.62 12.98
CA TRP A 174 -8.00 -22.37 12.23
C TRP A 174 -9.00 -21.35 12.78
N LYS A 175 -8.50 -20.18 13.12
CA LYS A 175 -9.32 -19.02 13.45
C LYS A 175 -9.24 -18.02 12.33
N GLU A 176 -10.35 -17.83 11.63
CA GLU A 176 -10.47 -16.70 10.71
C GLU A 176 -10.12 -15.40 11.42
N ASP A 177 -9.19 -14.61 10.85
CA ASP A 177 -8.86 -13.26 11.35
C ASP A 177 -9.95 -12.28 10.87
N VAL A 178 -11.18 -12.51 11.31
CA VAL A 178 -12.35 -11.69 11.01
C VAL A 178 -12.69 -10.79 12.18
N ILE A 179 -13.10 -9.58 11.88
CA ILE A 179 -13.58 -8.61 12.85
C ILE A 179 -15.09 -8.67 12.91
N LYS A 180 -15.62 -9.19 14.03
CA LYS A 180 -17.07 -9.26 14.25
C LYS A 180 -17.65 -7.87 14.45
N THR A 181 -18.73 -7.58 13.76
CA THR A 181 -19.50 -6.33 13.97
C THR A 181 -20.34 -6.40 15.24
N HIS A 182 -20.55 -7.61 15.76
CA HIS A 182 -21.46 -7.92 16.88
C HIS A 182 -22.92 -7.48 16.61
N ILE A 183 -23.30 -7.46 15.35
CA ILE A 183 -24.66 -7.33 14.87
C ILE A 183 -24.98 -8.65 14.16
N PRO A 184 -25.70 -9.60 14.83
CA PRO A 184 -25.79 -10.98 14.34
C PRO A 184 -26.22 -11.11 12.88
N HIS A 185 -27.27 -10.39 12.47
CA HIS A 185 -27.74 -10.43 11.09
C HIS A 185 -26.76 -9.81 10.08
N LEU A 186 -25.92 -8.88 10.52
CA LEU A 186 -24.88 -8.33 9.64
C LEU A 186 -23.72 -9.31 9.53
N ASP A 187 -23.25 -9.87 10.65
CA ASP A 187 -22.18 -10.86 10.66
C ASP A 187 -22.55 -12.10 9.84
N GLU A 188 -23.83 -12.54 9.90
CA GLU A 188 -24.34 -13.66 9.08
C GLU A 188 -24.33 -13.36 7.57
N LYS A 189 -24.49 -12.08 7.17
CA LYS A 189 -24.47 -11.65 5.76
C LYS A 189 -23.08 -11.34 5.23
N LEU A 190 -22.14 -11.07 6.09
CA LEU A 190 -20.72 -10.95 5.74
C LEU A 190 -20.16 -12.36 5.60
N GLY A 191 -19.59 -12.69 4.45
CA GLY A 191 -19.28 -14.06 3.99
C GLY A 191 -18.61 -14.97 5.04
N ASN A 192 -17.76 -14.41 5.92
CA ASN A 192 -16.98 -15.16 6.91
C ASN A 192 -17.45 -14.88 8.36
N GLY A 193 -18.67 -14.43 8.56
CA GLY A 193 -19.19 -14.11 9.90
C GLY A 193 -18.65 -12.81 10.50
N GLY A 194 -18.05 -11.94 9.69
CA GLY A 194 -17.48 -10.65 10.07
C GLY A 194 -16.80 -9.95 8.91
N ILE A 195 -15.99 -8.95 9.20
CA ILE A 195 -15.19 -8.21 8.21
C ILE A 195 -13.82 -8.90 8.13
N GLY A 196 -13.47 -9.44 6.98
CA GLY A 196 -12.19 -10.12 6.74
C GLY A 196 -11.00 -9.15 6.62
N ALA A 197 -9.79 -9.68 6.80
CA ALA A 197 -8.57 -8.91 6.61
C ALA A 197 -8.45 -8.43 5.15
N GLY A 198 -8.09 -7.17 4.94
CA GLY A 198 -7.99 -6.56 3.60
C GLY A 198 -9.32 -6.24 2.93
N GLU A 199 -10.47 -6.48 3.58
CA GLU A 199 -11.78 -6.14 3.05
C GLU A 199 -12.14 -4.67 3.29
N VAL A 200 -12.83 -4.09 2.31
CA VAL A 200 -13.39 -2.74 2.38
C VAL A 200 -14.92 -2.83 2.39
N VAL A 201 -15.51 -2.45 3.51
CA VAL A 201 -16.97 -2.40 3.67
C VAL A 201 -17.46 -0.97 3.53
N VAL A 202 -18.37 -0.72 2.59
CA VAL A 202 -18.95 0.60 2.33
C VAL A 202 -20.35 0.69 2.92
N ILE A 203 -20.55 1.63 3.86
CA ILE A 203 -21.88 1.93 4.43
C ILE A 203 -22.45 3.15 3.72
N SER A 204 -23.49 2.93 2.91
CA SER A 204 -24.18 4.00 2.17
C SER A 204 -25.61 4.17 2.67
N ALA A 205 -26.01 5.41 2.90
CA ALA A 205 -27.39 5.78 3.23
C ALA A 205 -27.59 7.30 3.03
N PRO A 206 -28.83 7.79 2.90
CA PRO A 206 -29.10 9.23 2.93
C PRO A 206 -28.60 9.92 4.19
N THR A 207 -28.56 11.25 4.16
CA THR A 207 -28.19 12.05 5.35
C THR A 207 -29.13 11.75 6.52
N SER A 208 -28.61 11.79 7.74
CA SER A 208 -29.36 11.54 8.99
C SER A 208 -29.93 10.12 9.20
N CYS A 209 -29.66 9.15 8.31
CA CYS A 209 -30.09 7.75 8.46
C CYS A 209 -29.21 6.91 9.40
N GLY A 210 -28.20 7.51 10.03
CA GLY A 210 -27.42 6.83 11.07
C GLY A 210 -26.14 6.11 10.61
N LYS A 211 -25.59 6.39 9.40
CA LYS A 211 -24.32 5.82 8.90
C LYS A 211 -23.21 5.84 9.94
N SER A 212 -22.84 7.05 10.39
CA SER A 212 -21.78 7.25 11.40
C SER A 212 -22.11 6.54 12.71
N GLN A 213 -23.38 6.48 13.09
CA GLN A 213 -23.81 5.78 14.31
C GLN A 213 -23.61 4.26 14.19
N LEU A 214 -23.90 3.68 13.02
CA LEU A 214 -23.67 2.25 12.76
C LEU A 214 -22.18 1.94 12.79
N ALA A 215 -21.34 2.72 12.09
CA ALA A 215 -19.90 2.54 12.08
C ALA A 215 -19.29 2.65 13.51
N LEU A 216 -19.69 3.65 14.28
CA LEU A 216 -19.24 3.82 15.66
C LEU A 216 -19.76 2.71 16.60
N ASN A 217 -20.93 2.14 16.35
CA ASN A 217 -21.42 0.97 17.08
C ASN A 217 -20.55 -0.27 16.82
N ILE A 218 -20.17 -0.51 15.56
CA ILE A 218 -19.27 -1.61 15.19
C ILE A 218 -17.95 -1.44 15.93
N VAL A 219 -17.31 -0.28 15.82
CA VAL A 219 -16.04 0.05 16.51
C VAL A 219 -16.17 -0.18 18.03
N ALA A 220 -17.21 0.38 18.66
CA ALA A 220 -17.38 0.29 20.09
C ALA A 220 -17.58 -1.16 20.56
N ARG A 221 -18.32 -1.96 19.80
CA ARG A 221 -18.59 -3.38 20.13
C ARG A 221 -17.36 -4.25 19.93
N SER A 222 -16.68 -4.13 18.79
CA SER A 222 -15.45 -4.89 18.49
C SER A 222 -14.34 -4.55 19.48
N ALA A 223 -14.13 -3.27 19.79
CA ALA A 223 -13.14 -2.85 20.78
C ALA A 223 -13.47 -3.34 22.21
N TYR A 224 -14.76 -3.34 22.57
CA TYR A 224 -15.18 -3.74 23.93
C TYR A 224 -15.21 -5.26 24.13
N LYS A 225 -15.75 -6.01 23.16
CA LYS A 225 -15.97 -7.45 23.32
C LYS A 225 -14.74 -8.27 22.98
N ASP A 226 -14.02 -7.88 21.92
CA ASP A 226 -12.92 -8.65 21.37
C ASP A 226 -11.56 -8.00 21.64
N GLY A 227 -11.53 -6.79 22.23
CA GLY A 227 -10.30 -6.02 22.40
C GLY A 227 -9.69 -5.55 21.07
N THR A 228 -10.48 -5.57 19.98
CA THR A 228 -10.00 -5.18 18.65
C THR A 228 -9.52 -3.73 18.66
N LYS A 229 -8.30 -3.50 18.21
CA LYS A 229 -7.74 -2.16 18.10
C LYS A 229 -8.32 -1.47 16.88
N CYS A 230 -8.99 -0.32 17.09
CA CYS A 230 -9.75 0.37 16.06
C CYS A 230 -9.22 1.79 15.84
N GLY A 231 -9.13 2.22 14.57
CA GLY A 231 -8.82 3.59 14.16
C GLY A 231 -10.04 4.29 13.57
N ILE A 232 -10.27 5.55 13.90
CA ILE A 232 -11.38 6.34 13.38
C ILE A 232 -10.85 7.65 12.79
N PHE A 233 -11.05 7.83 11.49
CA PHE A 233 -10.88 9.10 10.80
C PHE A 233 -12.24 9.79 10.73
N SER A 234 -12.47 10.74 11.64
CA SER A 234 -13.71 11.51 11.71
C SER A 234 -13.51 12.89 11.11
N LEU A 235 -13.86 13.03 9.83
CA LEU A 235 -13.67 14.28 9.07
C LEU A 235 -14.83 15.25 9.23
N GLU A 236 -16.03 14.72 9.55
CA GLU A 236 -17.24 15.51 9.76
C GLU A 236 -17.39 15.95 11.22
N MET A 237 -17.02 15.08 12.17
CA MET A 237 -17.37 15.29 13.58
C MET A 237 -16.16 15.59 14.46
N PRO A 238 -16.26 16.62 15.33
CA PRO A 238 -15.24 16.87 16.35
C PRO A 238 -15.10 15.69 17.33
N ARG A 239 -13.89 15.50 17.86
CA ARG A 239 -13.55 14.43 18.81
C ARG A 239 -14.58 14.22 19.94
N LYS A 240 -15.05 15.32 20.55
CA LYS A 240 -16.05 15.25 21.63
C LYS A 240 -17.38 14.64 21.17
N GLN A 241 -17.79 14.85 19.90
CA GLN A 241 -19.02 14.26 19.37
C GLN A 241 -18.88 12.76 19.12
N VAL A 242 -17.74 12.33 18.56
CA VAL A 242 -17.43 10.92 18.38
C VAL A 242 -17.45 10.18 19.73
N LEU A 243 -16.73 10.71 20.75
CA LEU A 243 -16.73 10.14 22.09
C LEU A 243 -18.11 10.08 22.72
N LYS A 244 -18.94 11.13 22.56
CA LYS A 244 -20.34 11.12 23.06
C LYS A 244 -21.16 10.02 22.40
N ARG A 245 -21.02 9.78 21.09
CA ARG A 245 -21.74 8.72 20.38
C ARG A 245 -21.26 7.33 20.81
N ILE A 246 -19.95 7.12 20.98
CA ILE A 246 -19.42 5.86 21.53
C ILE A 246 -19.93 5.61 22.95
N LEU A 247 -19.96 6.65 23.80
CA LEU A 247 -20.48 6.56 25.17
C LEU A 247 -21.95 6.16 25.20
N THR A 248 -22.79 6.73 24.30
CA THR A 248 -24.22 6.34 24.22
C THR A 248 -24.40 4.92 23.71
N CYS A 249 -23.55 4.43 22.81
CA CYS A 249 -23.58 3.03 22.39
C CYS A 249 -23.36 2.06 23.56
N LYS A 250 -22.48 2.45 24.50
CA LYS A 250 -22.11 1.63 25.65
C LYS A 250 -23.08 1.75 26.81
N SER A 251 -23.41 2.99 27.21
CA SER A 251 -24.21 3.26 28.41
C SER A 251 -25.73 3.17 28.18
N GLY A 252 -26.18 3.18 26.93
CA GLY A 252 -27.61 3.30 26.59
C GLY A 252 -28.24 4.64 27.01
N ALA A 253 -27.42 5.60 27.45
CA ALA A 253 -27.90 6.90 27.91
C ALA A 253 -28.32 7.79 26.73
N ASN A 254 -29.49 8.46 26.86
CA ASN A 254 -29.93 9.41 25.86
C ASN A 254 -29.27 10.77 26.10
N LEU A 255 -28.36 11.19 25.21
CA LEU A 255 -27.64 12.47 25.32
C LEU A 255 -28.56 13.71 25.27
N ARG A 256 -29.78 13.60 24.72
CA ARG A 256 -30.76 14.71 24.75
C ARG A 256 -31.16 15.02 26.19
N GLN A 257 -31.34 14.00 27.03
CA GLN A 257 -31.69 14.18 28.44
C GLN A 257 -30.59 14.89 29.25
N ILE A 258 -29.30 14.76 28.79
CA ILE A 258 -28.19 15.51 29.37
C ILE A 258 -28.30 17.01 29.07
N LYS A 259 -28.71 17.38 27.86
CA LYS A 259 -28.92 18.77 27.44
C LYS A 259 -30.05 19.43 28.21
N ASP A 260 -31.12 18.68 28.46
CA ASP A 260 -32.32 19.19 29.07
C ASP A 260 -32.23 19.30 30.62
N LYS A 261 -31.04 19.03 31.20
CA LYS A 261 -30.79 19.06 32.66
C LYS A 261 -31.73 18.17 33.51
N VAL A 262 -32.43 17.25 32.86
CA VAL A 262 -33.37 16.32 33.53
C VAL A 262 -32.72 14.93 33.54
N ILE A 263 -31.68 14.75 34.38
CA ILE A 263 -31.00 13.49 34.47
C ILE A 263 -31.22 12.95 35.89
N ALA A 264 -31.87 11.79 35.96
CA ALA A 264 -31.97 11.04 37.21
C ALA A 264 -30.58 10.53 37.61
N ASP A 265 -30.34 10.43 38.95
CA ASP A 265 -29.03 10.05 39.51
C ASP A 265 -28.52 8.68 39.01
N ASP A 266 -29.45 7.75 38.77
CA ASP A 266 -29.12 6.41 38.22
C ASP A 266 -28.55 6.51 36.81
N LYS A 267 -29.01 7.46 35.97
CA LYS A 267 -28.49 7.69 34.62
C LYS A 267 -27.12 8.38 34.65
N MET A 268 -26.89 9.30 35.60
CA MET A 268 -25.58 9.87 35.79
C MET A 268 -24.55 8.82 36.24
N LYS A 269 -24.98 7.89 37.06
CA LYS A 269 -24.15 6.74 37.46
C LYS A 269 -23.77 5.90 36.24
N LYS A 270 -24.72 5.53 35.38
CA LYS A 270 -24.46 4.78 34.12
C LYS A 270 -23.53 5.54 33.17
N ILE A 271 -23.62 6.88 33.09
CA ILE A 271 -22.71 7.69 32.27
C ILE A 271 -21.30 7.64 32.85
N ARG A 272 -21.11 7.73 34.18
CA ARG A 272 -19.80 7.62 34.82
C ARG A 272 -19.19 6.24 34.59
N GLU A 273 -19.95 5.17 34.86
CA GLU A 273 -19.54 3.81 34.59
C GLU A 273 -19.18 3.59 33.11
N GLY A 274 -19.97 4.16 32.20
CA GLY A 274 -19.67 4.18 30.76
C GLY A 274 -18.37 4.91 30.43
N CYS A 275 -18.11 6.06 31.01
CA CYS A 275 -16.85 6.81 30.86
C CYS A 275 -15.65 5.99 31.39
N ASP A 276 -15.80 5.38 32.56
CA ASP A 276 -14.73 4.55 33.15
C ASP A 276 -14.45 3.30 32.30
N SER A 277 -15.49 2.70 31.73
CA SER A 277 -15.34 1.55 30.83
C SER A 277 -14.74 1.91 29.47
N LEU A 278 -14.79 3.17 29.05
CA LEU A 278 -14.14 3.65 27.83
C LEU A 278 -12.64 3.98 28.03
N LYS A 279 -12.23 4.21 29.29
CA LYS A 279 -10.82 4.40 29.62
C LYS A 279 -10.04 3.12 29.32
N GLY A 280 -8.96 3.28 28.54
CA GLY A 280 -8.13 2.13 28.15
C GLY A 280 -8.66 1.30 26.97
N MET A 281 -9.83 1.65 26.38
CA MET A 281 -10.25 1.00 25.14
C MET A 281 -9.27 1.32 24.00
N PRO A 282 -8.95 0.34 23.17
CA PRO A 282 -7.98 0.49 22.10
C PRO A 282 -8.61 1.18 20.87
N ILE A 283 -9.08 2.42 21.05
CA ILE A 283 -9.71 3.23 19.99
C ILE A 283 -8.87 4.48 19.76
N TYR A 284 -8.37 4.66 18.56
CA TYR A 284 -7.54 5.77 18.13
C TYR A 284 -8.34 6.67 17.19
N THR A 285 -8.22 8.01 17.32
CA THR A 285 -9.03 8.94 16.53
C THR A 285 -8.19 10.03 15.89
N VAL A 286 -8.44 10.31 14.61
CA VAL A 286 -7.90 11.45 13.85
C VAL A 286 -9.07 12.30 13.37
N HIS A 287 -8.96 13.63 13.48
CA HIS A 287 -10.07 14.57 13.21
C HIS A 287 -9.75 15.60 12.14
N SER A 288 -8.51 15.70 11.69
CA SER A 288 -8.12 16.66 10.66
C SER A 288 -7.12 16.01 9.73
N ILE A 289 -7.37 16.07 8.43
CA ILE A 289 -6.52 15.54 7.38
C ILE A 289 -6.49 16.54 6.24
N LYS A 290 -5.31 16.81 5.69
CA LYS A 290 -5.12 17.77 4.59
C LYS A 290 -5.31 17.13 3.23
N ASN A 291 -5.01 15.83 3.09
CA ASN A 291 -5.09 15.09 1.84
C ASN A 291 -5.10 13.57 2.09
N ILE A 292 -5.29 12.77 1.03
CA ILE A 292 -5.30 11.32 1.10
C ILE A 292 -3.96 10.72 1.54
N GLY A 293 -2.82 11.31 1.18
CA GLY A 293 -1.50 10.86 1.60
C GLY A 293 -1.31 10.92 3.12
N GLU A 294 -1.78 12.01 3.75
CA GLU A 294 -1.76 12.15 5.22
C GLU A 294 -2.67 11.10 5.89
N LEU A 295 -3.84 10.81 5.31
CA LEU A 295 -4.71 9.73 5.78
C LEU A 295 -3.96 8.39 5.77
N CYS A 296 -3.36 8.04 4.64
CA CYS A 296 -2.62 6.79 4.47
C CYS A 296 -1.43 6.70 5.46
N SER A 297 -0.69 7.79 5.66
CA SER A 297 0.42 7.84 6.62
C SER A 297 -0.07 7.59 8.05
N HIS A 298 -1.14 8.25 8.47
CA HIS A 298 -1.73 8.02 9.78
C HIS A 298 -2.28 6.59 9.94
N ALA A 299 -2.95 6.05 8.92
CA ALA A 299 -3.49 4.70 8.93
C ALA A 299 -2.36 3.66 9.09
N ARG A 300 -1.29 3.76 8.30
CA ARG A 300 -0.10 2.90 8.42
C ARG A 300 0.56 3.01 9.79
N THR A 301 0.67 4.22 10.32
CA THR A 301 1.19 4.44 11.69
C THR A 301 0.30 3.75 12.73
N MET A 302 -1.03 3.83 12.58
CA MET A 302 -1.97 3.16 13.47
C MET A 302 -1.81 1.63 13.42
N VAL A 303 -1.66 1.06 12.22
CA VAL A 303 -1.44 -0.38 12.04
C VAL A 303 -0.09 -0.79 12.60
N ARG A 304 1.01 -0.18 12.16
CA ARG A 304 2.39 -0.59 12.53
C ARG A 304 2.71 -0.35 14.00
N ARG A 305 2.35 0.81 14.55
CA ARG A 305 2.72 1.21 15.91
C ARG A 305 1.74 0.74 16.98
N TYR A 306 0.45 0.75 16.67
CA TYR A 306 -0.59 0.43 17.64
C TYR A 306 -1.27 -0.91 17.38
N GLY A 307 -1.03 -1.53 16.21
CA GLY A 307 -1.62 -2.81 15.80
C GLY A 307 -3.13 -2.69 15.54
N VAL A 308 -3.57 -1.57 14.96
CA VAL A 308 -4.98 -1.36 14.60
C VAL A 308 -5.36 -2.35 13.49
N LYS A 309 -6.48 -3.04 13.70
CA LYS A 309 -7.04 -4.02 12.74
C LYS A 309 -8.27 -3.51 12.00
N LEU A 310 -9.03 -2.58 12.57
CA LEU A 310 -10.22 -1.98 11.96
C LEU A 310 -10.03 -0.49 11.78
N LEU A 311 -10.14 0.00 10.54
CA LEU A 311 -10.13 1.43 10.23
C LEU A 311 -11.52 1.88 9.78
N VAL A 312 -12.01 2.98 10.31
CA VAL A 312 -13.25 3.63 9.91
C VAL A 312 -12.96 5.04 9.41
N ILE A 313 -13.47 5.37 8.22
CA ILE A 313 -13.34 6.68 7.61
C ILE A 313 -14.73 7.29 7.44
N ASP A 314 -15.04 8.38 8.14
CA ASP A 314 -16.33 9.02 8.15
C ASP A 314 -16.20 10.51 7.76
N TYR A 315 -16.43 10.86 6.50
CA TYR A 315 -16.67 10.08 5.29
C TYR A 315 -15.75 10.56 4.15
N LEU A 316 -15.60 9.75 3.11
CA LEU A 316 -14.61 9.91 2.04
C LEU A 316 -14.70 11.23 1.27
N GLN A 317 -15.91 11.74 1.02
CA GLN A 317 -16.12 12.96 0.24
C GLN A 317 -15.59 14.24 0.91
N LEU A 318 -15.19 14.17 2.19
CA LEU A 318 -14.57 15.29 2.93
C LEU A 318 -13.05 15.29 2.84
N ILE A 319 -12.43 14.28 2.24
CA ILE A 319 -10.99 14.26 2.03
C ILE A 319 -10.65 15.32 0.97
N PRO A 320 -9.81 16.33 1.32
CA PRO A 320 -9.41 17.34 0.36
C PRO A 320 -8.63 16.75 -0.81
N PHE A 321 -8.91 17.20 -2.03
CA PHE A 321 -8.18 16.83 -3.24
C PHE A 321 -7.84 18.08 -4.06
N ASN A 322 -6.74 18.01 -4.81
CA ASN A 322 -6.33 19.12 -5.68
C ASN A 322 -7.18 19.12 -6.94
N SER A 323 -8.02 20.15 -7.07
CA SER A 323 -9.06 20.25 -8.10
C SER A 323 -8.62 20.78 -9.46
N SER A 324 -7.31 20.95 -9.73
CA SER A 324 -6.87 21.69 -10.93
C SER A 324 -7.24 21.05 -12.27
N ASN A 325 -7.60 19.74 -12.36
CA ASN A 325 -8.00 19.07 -13.61
C ASN A 325 -8.86 17.80 -13.46
N GLN A 326 -9.42 17.49 -12.28
CA GLN A 326 -10.18 16.24 -12.08
C GLN A 326 -11.63 16.50 -11.67
N SER A 327 -12.56 15.68 -12.17
CA SER A 327 -13.94 15.72 -11.70
C SER A 327 -14.01 15.18 -10.25
N LYS A 328 -15.03 15.62 -9.49
CA LYS A 328 -15.27 15.14 -8.11
C LYS A 328 -15.42 13.61 -8.05
N ASN A 329 -16.01 13.01 -9.08
CA ASN A 329 -16.20 11.56 -9.14
C ASN A 329 -14.87 10.83 -9.35
N ASP A 330 -13.98 11.34 -10.21
CA ASP A 330 -12.66 10.76 -10.43
C ASP A 330 -11.80 10.85 -9.16
N ALA A 331 -11.89 11.96 -8.42
CA ALA A 331 -11.20 12.12 -7.15
C ALA A 331 -11.67 11.09 -6.10
N ILE A 332 -12.98 10.85 -5.98
CA ILE A 332 -13.53 9.84 -5.06
C ILE A 332 -13.13 8.43 -5.50
N ALA A 333 -13.11 8.13 -6.80
CA ALA A 333 -12.65 6.85 -7.32
C ALA A 333 -11.17 6.60 -6.97
N ASN A 334 -10.30 7.61 -7.18
CA ASN A 334 -8.89 7.53 -6.82
C ASN A 334 -8.68 7.36 -5.30
N ILE A 335 -9.43 8.09 -4.47
CA ILE A 335 -9.41 7.95 -3.01
C ILE A 335 -9.80 6.52 -2.62
N SER A 336 -10.89 5.99 -3.18
CA SER A 336 -11.37 4.63 -2.89
C SER A 336 -10.35 3.58 -3.30
N HIS A 337 -9.71 3.73 -4.47
CA HIS A 337 -8.64 2.85 -4.93
C HIS A 337 -7.43 2.89 -4.00
N THR A 338 -6.99 4.09 -3.60
CA THR A 338 -5.87 4.27 -2.66
C THR A 338 -6.16 3.63 -1.30
N ILE A 339 -7.40 3.74 -0.80
CA ILE A 339 -7.79 3.11 0.46
C ILE A 339 -7.79 1.58 0.35
N LYS A 340 -8.19 1.03 -0.80
CA LYS A 340 -8.14 -0.42 -1.02
C LYS A 340 -6.71 -0.96 -1.09
N GLN A 341 -5.75 -0.13 -1.49
CA GLN A 341 -4.31 -0.47 -1.53
C GLN A 341 -3.61 -0.26 -0.17
N LEU A 342 -4.28 0.35 0.78
CA LEU A 342 -3.77 0.65 2.12
C LEU A 342 -3.68 -0.60 2.99
#